data_cfd52381b409644b5ba44abdcf75ad43
#
_entry.id   cfd52381b409644b5ba44abdcf75ad43
#
_cell.length_a   1.000
_cell.length_b   1.000
_cell.length_c   1.000
_cell.angle_alpha   90.00
_cell.angle_beta   90.00
_cell.angle_gamma   90.00
#
_symmetry.space_group_name_H-M   'P 1'
#
loop_
_entity.id
_entity.type
_entity.pdbx_description
1 polymer ?
#
loop_
_entity_poly.entity_id
_entity_poly.type
_entity_poly.pdbx_seq_one_letter_code
_entity_poly.pdbx_strand_id
1 'polypeptide(L)'
;MNSRPVQSLPVHVLTGFLGAGKTTLLNRLIRSGGFANTAVIINEFGDVGIDHLLVEAAEGAEPMIELSDGCLCCTVRSDLVDTLFQIAERIDAGAALDRVVIETTGLADPAPVLQAIIATPGLNERFHVASVVTVVCAATGLASLEGHEEARKQVALADRIVLTKTDI
;
A
#
# COMPACT_ATOMS: atom_id res chain seq x y z
N MET A 1 29.94 -6.38 -20.61
CA MET A 1 28.49 -6.39 -20.33
C MET A 1 28.26 -5.48 -19.13
N ASN A 2 27.74 -4.27 -19.39
CA ASN A 2 27.53 -3.26 -18.34
C ASN A 2 26.20 -3.60 -17.65
N SER A 3 26.24 -4.38 -16.58
CA SER A 3 25.09 -4.55 -15.72
C SER A 3 24.86 -3.21 -15.00
N ARG A 4 23.86 -2.44 -15.46
CA ARG A 4 23.32 -1.35 -14.65
C ARG A 4 22.96 -1.95 -13.28
N PRO A 5 23.34 -1.31 -12.17
CA PRO A 5 22.85 -1.76 -10.86
C PRO A 5 21.33 -1.83 -10.95
N VAL A 6 20.76 -2.96 -10.59
CA VAL A 6 19.30 -3.12 -10.49
C VAL A 6 18.85 -2.12 -9.44
N GLN A 7 18.30 -1.01 -9.88
CA GLN A 7 17.79 0.00 -8.96
C GLN A 7 16.53 -0.59 -8.32
N SER A 8 16.59 -0.89 -7.02
CA SER A 8 15.44 -1.46 -6.31
C SER A 8 14.25 -0.48 -6.38
N LEU A 9 13.07 -1.04 -6.66
CA LEU A 9 11.85 -0.25 -6.81
C LEU A 9 11.34 0.24 -5.45
N PRO A 10 11.01 1.53 -5.30
CA PRO A 10 10.48 2.06 -4.05
C PRO A 10 9.05 1.55 -3.79
N VAL A 11 8.81 1.10 -2.56
CA VAL A 11 7.51 0.71 -2.04
C VAL A 11 7.06 1.73 -1.01
N HIS A 12 5.88 2.29 -1.21
CA HIS A 12 5.22 3.20 -0.29
C HIS A 12 4.05 2.47 0.37
N VAL A 13 4.01 2.46 1.70
CA VAL A 13 2.90 1.86 2.45
C VAL A 13 1.96 2.96 2.91
N LEU A 14 0.69 2.88 2.49
CA LEU A 14 -0.39 3.76 2.92
C LEU A 14 -1.22 3.04 3.98
N THR A 15 -1.19 3.54 5.19
CA THR A 15 -1.91 2.98 6.33
C THR A 15 -2.72 4.05 7.06
N GLY A 16 -3.44 3.69 8.09
CA GLY A 16 -4.28 4.57 8.88
C GLY A 16 -5.55 3.87 9.33
N PHE A 17 -6.13 4.30 10.43
CA PHE A 17 -7.27 3.66 11.07
C PHE A 17 -8.53 3.69 10.19
N LEU A 18 -9.54 2.90 10.56
CA LEU A 18 -10.83 2.85 9.86
C LEU A 18 -11.43 4.25 9.69
N GLY A 19 -11.94 4.53 8.49
CA GLY A 19 -12.56 5.81 8.19
C GLY A 19 -11.62 7.00 8.09
N ALA A 20 -10.30 6.81 8.18
CA ALA A 20 -9.32 7.90 8.05
C ALA A 20 -9.27 8.51 6.64
N GLY A 21 -9.80 7.84 5.62
CA GLY A 21 -9.84 8.36 4.25
C GLY A 21 -8.69 7.90 3.35
N LYS A 22 -8.05 6.77 3.65
CA LYS A 22 -6.95 6.18 2.85
C LYS A 22 -7.32 6.02 1.39
N THR A 23 -8.35 5.24 1.12
CA THR A 23 -8.83 4.94 -0.23
C THR A 23 -9.26 6.21 -0.97
N THR A 24 -9.89 7.17 -0.27
CA THR A 24 -10.25 8.46 -0.85
C THR A 24 -9.01 9.25 -1.26
N LEU A 25 -7.99 9.28 -0.41
CA LEU A 25 -6.71 9.92 -0.71
C LEU A 25 -6.04 9.24 -1.90
N LEU A 26 -5.94 7.91 -1.88
CA LEU A 26 -5.33 7.12 -2.95
C LEU A 26 -6.02 7.38 -4.29
N ASN A 27 -7.35 7.32 -4.34
CA ASN A 27 -8.13 7.60 -5.54
C ASN A 27 -7.91 9.02 -6.08
N ARG A 28 -7.79 10.03 -5.20
CA ARG A 28 -7.47 11.40 -5.62
C ARG A 28 -6.07 11.49 -6.24
N LEU A 29 -5.10 10.81 -5.65
CA LEU A 29 -3.73 10.79 -6.16
C LEU A 29 -3.64 10.10 -7.52
N ILE A 30 -4.33 8.98 -7.71
CA ILE A 30 -4.40 8.27 -8.99
C ILE A 30 -4.99 9.18 -10.06
N ARG A 31 -6.11 9.85 -9.77
CA ARG A 31 -6.77 10.77 -10.71
C ARG A 31 -5.98 12.05 -10.99
N SER A 32 -5.06 12.44 -10.15
CA SER A 32 -4.24 13.65 -10.35
C SER A 32 -3.14 13.49 -11.40
N GLY A 33 -2.96 12.30 -11.97
CA GLY A 33 -1.89 11.98 -12.92
C GLY A 33 -0.51 11.79 -12.29
N GLY A 34 -0.39 11.93 -10.96
CA GLY A 34 0.89 11.74 -10.24
C GLY A 34 1.26 10.28 -10.03
N PHE A 35 0.42 9.34 -10.45
CA PHE A 35 0.57 7.89 -10.27
C PHE A 35 0.82 7.13 -11.59
N ALA A 36 1.29 7.81 -12.63
CA ALA A 36 1.78 7.13 -13.83
C ALA A 36 2.89 6.11 -13.43
N ASN A 37 2.93 4.97 -14.10
CA ASN A 37 3.89 3.90 -13.83
C ASN A 37 3.91 3.43 -12.36
N THR A 38 2.77 3.41 -11.69
CA THR A 38 2.63 2.99 -10.29
C THR A 38 1.79 1.73 -10.20
N ALA A 39 2.35 0.67 -9.62
CA ALA A 39 1.56 -0.50 -9.22
C ALA A 39 0.89 -0.21 -7.88
N VAL A 40 -0.41 -0.47 -7.78
CA VAL A 40 -1.18 -0.28 -6.55
C VAL A 40 -1.69 -1.62 -6.06
N ILE A 41 -1.39 -1.95 -4.82
CA ILE A 41 -1.87 -3.15 -4.12
C ILE A 41 -2.82 -2.68 -3.03
N ILE A 42 -4.07 -3.13 -3.10
CA ILE A 42 -5.05 -2.88 -2.05
C ILE A 42 -5.23 -4.16 -1.25
N ASN A 43 -4.90 -4.09 0.03
CA ASN A 43 -5.08 -5.19 0.97
C ASN A 43 -6.25 -4.83 1.89
N GLU A 44 -7.46 -5.19 1.50
CA GLU A 44 -8.68 -4.92 2.26
C GLU A 44 -9.24 -6.19 2.88
N PHE A 45 -9.65 -6.09 4.16
CA PHE A 45 -10.32 -7.14 4.89
C PHE A 45 -11.84 -6.95 4.79
N GLY A 46 -12.58 -7.96 4.32
CA GLY A 46 -14.00 -8.07 4.63
C GLY A 46 -14.90 -8.44 3.48
N ASP A 47 -15.77 -9.36 3.80
CA ASP A 47 -16.94 -9.90 3.11
C ASP A 47 -18.03 -8.82 2.77
N VAL A 48 -17.64 -7.72 2.22
CA VAL A 48 -18.58 -6.79 1.60
C VAL A 48 -17.98 -6.42 0.26
N GLY A 49 -18.56 -7.00 -0.80
CA GLY A 49 -18.31 -6.55 -2.15
C GLY A 49 -18.50 -5.04 -2.22
N ILE A 50 -17.41 -4.33 -2.04
CA ILE A 50 -17.36 -2.92 -2.39
C ILE A 50 -17.40 -2.92 -3.90
N ASP A 51 -18.44 -2.30 -4.41
CA ASP A 51 -18.60 -2.00 -5.82
C ASP A 51 -17.22 -1.77 -6.42
N HIS A 52 -16.87 -2.59 -7.40
CA HIS A 52 -15.72 -2.41 -8.24
C HIS A 52 -15.65 -0.95 -8.67
N LEU A 53 -15.05 -0.11 -7.85
CA LEU A 53 -14.60 1.18 -8.31
C LEU A 53 -13.46 0.84 -9.27
N LEU A 54 -13.89 0.53 -10.48
CA LEU A 54 -13.10 0.67 -11.68
C LEU A 54 -12.36 1.99 -11.52
N VAL A 55 -11.14 1.93 -11.01
CA VAL A 55 -10.17 2.93 -11.37
C VAL A 55 -10.02 2.71 -12.87
N GLU A 56 -10.83 3.43 -13.64
CA GLU A 56 -10.54 3.60 -15.05
C GLU A 56 -9.10 4.09 -15.07
N ALA A 57 -8.22 3.17 -15.42
CA ALA A 57 -6.83 3.48 -15.65
C ALA A 57 -6.82 4.65 -16.63
N ALA A 58 -6.31 5.78 -16.19
CA ALA A 58 -5.81 6.76 -17.14
C ALA A 58 -4.95 5.98 -18.14
N GLU A 59 -5.13 6.21 -19.43
CA GLU A 59 -4.43 5.48 -20.48
C GLU A 59 -2.94 5.36 -20.10
N GLY A 60 -2.48 4.14 -19.79
CA GLY A 60 -1.11 3.84 -19.37
C GLY A 60 -0.90 3.43 -17.90
N ALA A 61 -1.93 3.37 -17.06
CA ALA A 61 -1.80 2.81 -15.72
C ALA A 61 -1.91 1.27 -15.77
N GLU A 62 -0.96 0.59 -15.13
CA GLU A 62 -1.02 -0.86 -14.93
C GLU A 62 -2.26 -1.23 -14.10
N PRO A 63 -2.90 -2.38 -14.37
CA PRO A 63 -4.09 -2.79 -13.66
C PRO A 63 -3.80 -2.92 -12.16
N MET A 64 -4.73 -2.40 -11.36
CA MET A 64 -4.74 -2.57 -9.92
C MET A 64 -4.84 -4.05 -9.59
N ILE A 65 -3.93 -4.56 -8.76
CA ILE A 65 -3.96 -5.94 -8.29
C ILE A 65 -4.67 -5.95 -6.94
N GLU A 66 -5.86 -6.54 -6.91
CA GLU A 66 -6.61 -6.80 -5.69
C GLU A 66 -6.20 -8.15 -5.13
N LEU A 67 -5.84 -8.20 -3.85
CA LEU A 67 -5.60 -9.45 -3.14
C LEU A 67 -6.92 -9.95 -2.56
N SER A 68 -7.47 -11.02 -3.13
CA SER A 68 -8.69 -11.65 -2.65
C SER A 68 -8.41 -12.70 -1.59
N ASP A 69 -9.13 -12.57 -0.52
CA ASP A 69 -9.57 -13.56 0.47
C ASP A 69 -8.60 -14.34 1.34
N GLY A 70 -8.79 -14.15 2.62
CA GLY A 70 -8.96 -15.22 3.59
C GLY A 70 -7.84 -15.48 4.61
N CYS A 71 -8.14 -15.21 5.85
CA CYS A 71 -7.47 -15.66 7.08
C CYS A 71 -6.23 -14.97 7.59
N LEU A 72 -6.46 -14.46 8.69
CA LEU A 72 -5.96 -13.42 9.56
C LEU A 72 -4.48 -13.33 9.92
N CYS A 73 -3.58 -14.24 9.67
CA CYS A 73 -2.19 -14.06 10.12
C CYS A 73 -1.10 -14.66 9.24
N CYS A 74 -1.41 -15.69 8.47
CA CYS A 74 -0.39 -16.37 7.66
C CYS A 74 -0.61 -16.19 6.15
N THR A 75 -1.84 -16.04 5.71
CA THR A 75 -2.23 -16.00 4.29
C THR A 75 -1.94 -14.65 3.64
N VAL A 76 -2.18 -13.55 4.35
CA VAL A 76 -1.93 -12.17 3.86
C VAL A 76 -0.46 -11.95 3.50
N ARG A 77 0.45 -12.57 4.24
CA ARG A 77 1.88 -12.41 3.98
C ARG A 77 2.34 -13.17 2.75
N SER A 78 1.79 -14.36 2.49
CA SER A 78 2.10 -15.13 1.27
C SER A 78 1.57 -14.43 0.02
N ASP A 79 0.33 -13.95 0.05
CA ASP A 79 -0.31 -13.32 -1.10
C ASP A 79 0.39 -12.01 -1.49
N LEU A 80 0.81 -11.20 -0.51
CA LEU A 80 1.59 -9.99 -0.76
C LEU A 80 2.96 -10.30 -1.36
N VAL A 81 3.66 -11.30 -0.81
CA VAL A 81 4.96 -11.73 -1.31
C VAL A 81 4.85 -12.23 -2.74
N ASP A 82 3.86 -13.07 -3.03
CA ASP A 82 3.61 -13.61 -4.36
C ASP A 82 3.25 -12.50 -5.36
N THR A 83 2.43 -11.53 -4.93
CA THR A 83 2.10 -10.37 -5.76
C THR A 83 3.31 -9.51 -6.08
N LEU A 84 4.19 -9.27 -5.11
CA LEU A 84 5.42 -8.53 -5.35
C LEU A 84 6.37 -9.28 -6.29
N PHE A 85 6.46 -10.61 -6.20
CA PHE A 85 7.21 -11.40 -7.18
C PHE A 85 6.61 -11.29 -8.59
N GLN A 86 5.28 -11.35 -8.74
CA GLN A 86 4.63 -11.14 -10.03
C GLN A 86 4.92 -9.75 -10.62
N ILE A 87 4.96 -8.71 -9.78
CA ILE A 87 5.36 -7.36 -10.20
C ILE A 87 6.82 -7.36 -10.66
N ALA A 88 7.72 -8.03 -9.93
CA ALA A 88 9.11 -8.15 -10.32
C ALA A 88 9.27 -8.86 -11.67
N GLU A 89 8.53 -9.93 -11.93
CA GLU A 89 8.52 -10.63 -13.22
C GLU A 89 8.05 -9.73 -14.37
N ARG A 90 7.02 -8.89 -14.13
CA ARG A 90 6.56 -7.91 -15.13
C ARG A 90 7.61 -6.87 -15.44
N ILE A 91 8.35 -6.39 -14.43
CA ILE A 91 9.48 -5.46 -14.63
C ILE A 91 10.56 -6.14 -15.49
N ASP A 92 10.88 -7.41 -15.23
CA ASP A 92 11.84 -8.17 -16.01
C ASP A 92 11.38 -8.38 -17.46
N ALA A 93 10.07 -8.47 -17.67
CA ALA A 93 9.44 -8.54 -18.99
C ALA A 93 9.38 -7.18 -19.71
N GLY A 94 9.84 -6.09 -19.08
CA GLY A 94 9.93 -4.76 -19.67
C GLY A 94 8.84 -3.78 -19.25
N ALA A 95 8.03 -4.09 -18.23
CA ALA A 95 7.08 -3.11 -17.71
C ALA A 95 7.81 -1.93 -17.06
N ALA A 96 7.40 -0.71 -17.44
CA ALA A 96 7.95 0.52 -16.90
C ALA A 96 7.21 0.89 -15.61
N LEU A 97 7.73 0.46 -14.46
CA LEU A 97 7.22 0.85 -13.16
C LEU A 97 8.22 1.71 -12.41
N ASP A 98 7.73 2.80 -11.82
CA ASP A 98 8.52 3.75 -11.03
C ASP A 98 8.40 3.48 -9.53
N ARG A 99 7.27 2.89 -9.09
CA ARG A 99 6.99 2.62 -7.67
C ARG A 99 5.87 1.60 -7.47
N VAL A 100 5.78 1.09 -6.24
CA VAL A 100 4.63 0.33 -5.74
C VAL A 100 4.00 1.09 -4.58
N VAL A 101 2.68 1.14 -4.51
CA VAL A 101 1.93 1.63 -3.36
C VAL A 101 1.09 0.50 -2.80
N ILE A 102 1.20 0.26 -1.50
CA ILE A 102 0.43 -0.77 -0.78
C ILE A 102 -0.50 -0.06 0.19
N GLU A 103 -1.81 -0.15 -0.03
CA GLU A 103 -2.81 0.28 0.96
C GLU A 103 -3.12 -0.86 1.91
N THR A 104 -2.97 -0.64 3.22
CA THR A 104 -3.34 -1.61 4.25
C THR A 104 -4.76 -1.38 4.74
N THR A 105 -5.38 -2.43 5.29
CA THR A 105 -6.68 -2.28 5.96
C THR A 105 -6.59 -1.33 7.15
N GLY A 106 -7.73 -0.77 7.55
CA GLY A 106 -7.78 0.18 8.68
C GLY A 106 -7.45 -0.44 10.05
N LEU A 107 -7.50 -1.76 10.18
CA LEU A 107 -7.17 -2.50 11.40
C LEU A 107 -5.81 -3.22 11.31
N ALA A 108 -5.09 -3.10 10.21
CA ALA A 108 -3.82 -3.78 10.04
C ALA A 108 -2.70 -3.11 10.83
N ASP A 109 -1.87 -3.94 11.46
CA ASP A 109 -0.52 -3.57 11.85
C ASP A 109 0.35 -3.52 10.57
N PRO A 110 0.96 -2.40 10.22
CA PRO A 110 1.79 -2.34 9.01
C PRO A 110 3.13 -3.07 9.13
N ALA A 111 3.57 -3.44 10.33
CA ALA A 111 4.86 -4.08 10.55
C ALA A 111 5.04 -5.39 9.76
N PRO A 112 4.06 -6.31 9.65
CA PRO A 112 4.18 -7.51 8.84
C PRO A 112 4.41 -7.23 7.35
N VAL A 113 3.81 -6.17 6.81
CA VAL A 113 4.01 -5.73 5.42
C VAL A 113 5.46 -5.30 5.21
N LEU A 114 5.99 -4.47 6.11
CA LEU A 114 7.37 -4.00 6.06
C LEU A 114 8.35 -5.17 6.19
N GLN A 115 8.09 -6.09 7.12
CA GLN A 115 8.92 -7.28 7.32
C GLN A 115 8.91 -8.20 6.09
N ALA A 116 7.78 -8.36 5.41
CA ALA A 116 7.69 -9.17 4.21
C ALA A 116 8.63 -8.65 3.11
N ILE A 117 8.71 -7.33 2.93
CA ILE A 117 9.57 -6.71 1.92
C ILE A 117 11.05 -6.84 2.31
N ILE A 118 11.38 -6.54 3.58
CA ILE A 118 12.75 -6.44 4.06
C ILE A 118 13.39 -7.83 4.25
N ALA A 119 12.62 -8.79 4.78
CA ALA A 119 13.14 -10.08 5.22
C ALA A 119 13.00 -11.20 4.19
N THR A 120 12.25 -10.99 3.10
CA THR A 120 12.10 -12.02 2.08
C THR A 120 13.26 -11.98 1.09
N PRO A 121 14.07 -13.06 0.99
CA PRO A 121 15.13 -13.14 -0.01
C PRO A 121 14.59 -12.97 -1.43
N GLY A 122 15.30 -12.17 -2.24
CA GLY A 122 14.88 -11.84 -3.59
C GLY A 122 13.95 -10.62 -3.68
N LEU A 123 13.05 -10.39 -2.72
CA LEU A 123 12.25 -9.16 -2.67
C LEU A 123 13.09 -7.97 -2.23
N ASN A 124 13.90 -8.12 -1.18
CA ASN A 124 14.77 -7.06 -0.66
C ASN A 124 15.86 -6.59 -1.64
N GLU A 125 16.15 -7.38 -2.66
CA GLU A 125 17.04 -6.98 -3.76
C GLU A 125 16.31 -6.16 -4.83
N ARG A 126 15.00 -6.39 -4.97
CA ARG A 126 14.15 -5.80 -6.02
C ARG A 126 13.33 -4.61 -5.54
N PHE A 127 13.00 -4.59 -4.27
CA PHE A 127 12.14 -3.58 -3.63
C PHE A 127 12.81 -3.04 -2.36
N HIS A 128 12.53 -1.79 -2.05
CA HIS A 128 12.87 -1.21 -0.75
C HIS A 128 11.69 -0.41 -0.21
N VAL A 129 11.50 -0.42 1.09
CA VAL A 129 10.51 0.44 1.75
C VAL A 129 11.00 1.89 1.67
N ALA A 130 10.32 2.69 0.88
CA ALA A 130 10.67 4.10 0.69
C ALA A 130 9.98 5.02 1.70
N SER A 131 8.73 4.71 2.07
CA SER A 131 8.02 5.45 3.11
C SER A 131 6.80 4.70 3.63
N VAL A 132 6.44 5.00 4.88
CA VAL A 132 5.16 4.67 5.50
C VAL A 132 4.38 5.97 5.69
N VAL A 133 3.23 6.09 5.04
CA VAL A 133 2.34 7.24 5.14
C VAL A 133 1.10 6.83 5.93
N THR A 134 0.89 7.46 7.08
CA THR A 134 -0.28 7.19 7.92
C THR A 134 -1.32 8.29 7.77
N VAL A 135 -2.52 7.90 7.37
CA VAL A 135 -3.65 8.81 7.24
C VAL A 135 -4.41 8.87 8.58
N VAL A 136 -4.62 10.06 9.09
CA VAL A 136 -5.31 10.32 10.36
C VAL A 136 -6.46 11.28 10.12
N CYS A 137 -7.66 10.92 10.56
CA CYS A 137 -8.81 11.81 10.52
C CYS A 137 -8.66 12.88 11.60
N ALA A 138 -8.70 14.17 11.23
CA ALA A 138 -8.55 15.25 12.18
C ALA A 138 -9.66 15.26 13.25
N ALA A 139 -10.88 14.88 12.86
CA ALA A 139 -12.03 14.90 13.78
C ALA A 139 -12.02 13.74 14.79
N THR A 140 -11.52 12.54 14.41
CA THR A 140 -11.62 11.34 15.24
C THR A 140 -10.28 10.71 15.60
N GLY A 141 -9.19 11.25 15.06
CA GLY A 141 -7.86 10.64 15.17
C GLY A 141 -7.37 10.51 16.61
N LEU A 142 -7.62 11.52 17.45
CA LEU A 142 -7.22 11.46 18.86
C LEU A 142 -7.95 10.36 19.62
N ALA A 143 -9.28 10.27 19.44
CA ALA A 143 -10.08 9.19 20.05
C ALA A 143 -9.67 7.81 19.53
N SER A 144 -9.30 7.69 18.24
CA SER A 144 -8.78 6.44 17.68
C SER A 144 -7.45 6.04 18.33
N LEU A 145 -6.54 6.99 18.53
CA LEU A 145 -5.26 6.75 19.21
C LEU A 145 -5.43 6.34 20.67
N GLU A 146 -6.40 6.93 21.38
CA GLU A 146 -6.70 6.58 22.77
C GLU A 146 -7.33 5.19 22.87
N GLY A 147 -8.25 4.85 21.96
CA GLY A 147 -9.06 3.64 22.02
C GLY A 147 -8.44 2.41 21.37
N HIS A 148 -7.50 2.54 20.44
CA HIS A 148 -7.07 1.43 19.58
C HIS A 148 -5.56 1.31 19.48
N GLU A 149 -5.06 0.12 19.74
CA GLU A 149 -3.62 -0.19 19.65
C GLU A 149 -3.13 -0.13 18.20
N GLU A 150 -3.95 -0.56 17.25
CA GLU A 150 -3.65 -0.53 15.82
C GLU A 150 -3.39 0.90 15.34
N ALA A 151 -4.21 1.86 15.76
CA ALA A 151 -4.03 3.26 15.42
C ALA A 151 -2.68 3.79 15.95
N ARG A 152 -2.31 3.41 17.17
CA ARG A 152 -1.01 3.79 17.75
C ARG A 152 0.16 3.18 16.99
N LYS A 153 0.08 1.91 16.63
CA LYS A 153 1.11 1.22 15.83
C LYS A 153 1.28 1.85 14.45
N GLN A 154 0.17 2.17 13.79
CA GLN A 154 0.17 2.83 12.48
C GLN A 154 0.87 4.20 12.54
N VAL A 155 0.60 4.99 13.56
CA VAL A 155 1.25 6.30 13.75
C VAL A 155 2.71 6.15 14.17
N ALA A 156 3.03 5.17 15.02
CA ALA A 156 4.40 4.93 15.48
C ALA A 156 5.37 4.54 14.35
N LEU A 157 4.87 3.87 13.31
CA LEU A 157 5.66 3.46 12.15
C LEU A 157 5.67 4.50 11.01
N ALA A 158 4.97 5.61 11.16
CA ALA A 158 4.82 6.61 10.10
C ALA A 158 6.09 7.43 9.87
N ASP A 159 6.55 7.50 8.63
CA ASP A 159 7.50 8.55 8.18
C ASP A 159 6.79 9.87 7.94
N ARG A 160 5.51 9.80 7.55
CA ARG A 160 4.65 10.94 7.27
C ARG A 160 3.25 10.71 7.80
N ILE A 161 2.64 11.76 8.32
CA ILE A 161 1.23 11.77 8.72
C ILE A 161 0.47 12.72 7.81
N VAL A 162 -0.64 12.24 7.24
CA VAL A 162 -1.57 13.05 6.45
C VAL A 162 -2.85 13.22 7.24
N LEU A 163 -3.16 14.45 7.59
CA LEU A 163 -4.43 14.80 8.23
C LEU A 163 -5.51 14.98 7.18
N THR A 164 -6.63 14.31 7.38
CA THR A 164 -7.83 14.41 6.53
C THR A 164 -9.00 14.99 7.30
N LYS A 165 -10.06 15.38 6.59
CA LYS A 165 -11.29 15.91 7.20
C LYS A 165 -10.98 17.05 8.18
N THR A 166 -10.12 17.98 7.75
CA THR A 166 -9.74 19.17 8.52
C THR A 166 -10.76 20.31 8.43
N ASP A 167 -11.80 20.09 7.64
CA ASP A 167 -12.88 21.00 7.28
C ASP A 167 -14.20 20.75 8.06
N ILE A 168 -14.19 19.75 8.96
CA ILE A 168 -15.35 19.38 9.78
C ILE A 168 -15.07 19.43 11.27
#